data_cfaaa1994e20a52766df28ff85cc6ae8
#
_entry.id   cfaaa1994e20a52766df28ff85cc6ae8
#
_cell.length_a   1.000
_cell.length_b   1.000
_cell.length_c   1.000
_cell.angle_alpha   90.00
_cell.angle_beta   90.00
_cell.angle_gamma   90.00
#
_symmetry.space_group_name_H-M   'P 1'
#
loop_
_entity.id
_entity.type
_entity.pdbx_description
1 polymer ?
#
loop_
_entity_poly.entity_id
_entity_poly.type
_entity_poly.pdbx_seq_one_letter_code
_entity_poly.pdbx_strand_id
1 'polypeptide(L)'
;MTTFKITDELIEKIHQLIEEKQNKELTTLLNDLHYADIAEIIHELDIEEGVYIIRLIDAEKTSDVLTELDDDYRENILKNLSAKEIADEIIELDTDDAVDIISELPEDRKTEVISHITDVEHAKDIVELLRYSEDTAGGLMAKELVKVNENWNVLKCVKEMREQAAHVTRVHSIYVVDDNDVLKGRLSLKDLLTTSTRSEVKDIYIPKVDYVYVTDTAEEVAHIMSKYDLEAIPVVDEMKRLVGRITIDDVVDVIKEEAEKDYQLAAGITNDVEASDSVWKLTKARLPWLLIGMFGGLGAASIINGFQDTMMIYPILLIFIPLIQATAGNVGVQSSAIIVQGLANNSIDGELIKRLFKEFLLGLINGGTIAGIVILVSHFAFQAEYLVSITVAIALITVIVNAAVIGTFIPILLHKRGIDPAVATGPFITTSNDVLGILIYFFIAKMILGF
;
A
#
# COMPACT_ATOMS: atom_id res chain seq x y z
N MET A 1 -21.90 -7.88 18.79
CA MET A 1 -22.18 -6.57 18.17
C MET A 1 -22.78 -6.84 16.82
N THR A 2 -23.95 -6.33 16.50
CA THR A 2 -24.46 -6.32 15.13
C THR A 2 -23.65 -5.28 14.39
N THR A 3 -23.01 -5.69 13.30
CA THR A 3 -22.30 -4.76 12.40
C THR A 3 -23.27 -3.66 12.01
N PHE A 4 -22.91 -2.40 12.24
CA PHE A 4 -23.68 -1.25 11.76
C PHE A 4 -23.79 -1.38 10.23
N LYS A 5 -24.95 -1.03 9.69
CA LYS A 5 -25.16 -1.01 8.24
C LYS A 5 -25.89 0.26 7.90
N ILE A 6 -25.31 1.00 6.99
CA ILE A 6 -26.00 2.13 6.37
C ILE A 6 -27.17 1.58 5.56
N THR A 7 -28.32 2.16 5.76
CA THR A 7 -29.55 1.85 5.03
C THR A 7 -30.08 3.12 4.39
N ASP A 8 -30.73 2.97 3.23
CA ASP A 8 -31.36 4.10 2.53
C ASP A 8 -32.33 4.87 3.46
N GLU A 9 -33.03 4.15 4.34
CA GLU A 9 -33.93 4.77 5.34
C GLU A 9 -33.18 5.69 6.34
N LEU A 10 -31.95 5.30 6.73
CA LEU A 10 -31.10 6.11 7.62
C LEU A 10 -30.63 7.37 6.93
N ILE A 11 -30.16 7.26 5.69
CA ILE A 11 -29.69 8.38 4.90
C ILE A 11 -30.83 9.35 4.61
N GLU A 12 -32.01 8.85 4.17
CA GLU A 12 -33.21 9.68 3.98
C GLU A 12 -33.61 10.42 5.28
N LYS A 13 -33.53 9.74 6.42
CA LYS A 13 -33.81 10.36 7.72
C LYS A 13 -32.81 11.48 8.04
N ILE A 14 -31.53 11.27 7.78
CA ILE A 14 -30.48 12.27 8.00
C ILE A 14 -30.69 13.48 7.10
N HIS A 15 -30.97 13.28 5.80
CA HIS A 15 -31.35 14.36 4.87
C HIS A 15 -32.53 15.18 5.40
N GLN A 16 -33.60 14.51 5.83
CA GLN A 16 -34.74 15.18 6.39
C GLN A 16 -34.41 16.02 7.63
N LEU A 17 -33.60 15.46 8.55
CA LEU A 17 -33.20 16.16 9.78
C LEU A 17 -32.34 17.40 9.49
N ILE A 18 -31.48 17.32 8.45
CA ILE A 18 -30.66 18.45 7.98
C ILE A 18 -31.56 19.54 7.35
N GLU A 19 -32.45 19.16 6.41
CA GLU A 19 -33.38 20.11 5.75
C GLU A 19 -34.29 20.82 6.76
N GLU A 20 -34.83 20.07 7.72
CA GLU A 20 -35.72 20.62 8.78
C GLU A 20 -34.96 21.33 9.92
N LYS A 21 -33.59 21.31 9.88
CA LYS A 21 -32.71 21.87 10.92
C LYS A 21 -33.00 21.36 12.32
N GLN A 22 -33.31 20.07 12.41
CA GLN A 22 -33.59 19.39 13.68
C GLN A 22 -32.28 18.98 14.39
N ASN A 23 -31.43 19.94 14.69
CA ASN A 23 -30.06 19.75 15.20
C ASN A 23 -29.99 18.81 16.40
N LYS A 24 -30.93 18.95 17.37
CA LYS A 24 -30.91 18.12 18.60
C LYS A 24 -31.13 16.64 18.32
N GLU A 25 -32.02 16.32 17.39
CA GLU A 25 -32.31 14.92 17.04
C GLU A 25 -31.17 14.35 16.23
N LEU A 26 -30.62 15.11 15.27
CA LEU A 26 -29.48 14.73 14.48
C LEU A 26 -28.22 14.50 15.36
N THR A 27 -27.89 15.44 16.26
CA THR A 27 -26.75 15.26 17.18
C THR A 27 -26.95 14.05 18.10
N THR A 28 -28.18 13.79 18.60
CA THR A 28 -28.43 12.60 19.43
C THR A 28 -28.20 11.33 18.64
N LEU A 29 -28.65 11.28 17.39
CA LEU A 29 -28.48 10.13 16.50
C LEU A 29 -27.00 9.87 16.21
N LEU A 30 -26.23 10.91 15.88
CA LEU A 30 -24.81 10.80 15.53
C LEU A 30 -23.95 10.50 16.76
N ASN A 31 -24.29 11.02 17.95
CA ASN A 31 -23.52 10.75 19.17
C ASN A 31 -23.58 9.29 19.61
N ASP A 32 -24.61 8.56 19.26
CA ASP A 32 -24.74 7.13 19.56
C ASP A 32 -23.93 6.23 18.60
N LEU A 33 -23.40 6.79 17.51
CA LEU A 33 -22.62 6.07 16.49
C LEU A 33 -21.12 6.16 16.76
N HIS A 34 -20.37 5.19 16.26
CA HIS A 34 -18.92 5.24 16.18
C HIS A 34 -18.47 6.27 15.15
N TYR A 35 -17.33 6.91 15.32
CA TYR A 35 -16.84 7.92 14.38
C TYR A 35 -16.62 7.35 12.97
N ALA A 36 -16.12 6.12 12.83
CA ALA A 36 -16.00 5.44 11.54
C ALA A 36 -17.38 5.25 10.85
N ASP A 37 -18.46 4.91 11.62
CA ASP A 37 -19.81 4.81 11.06
C ASP A 37 -20.33 6.18 10.59
N ILE A 38 -19.93 7.26 11.27
CA ILE A 38 -20.29 8.64 10.88
C ILE A 38 -19.55 9.03 9.60
N ALA A 39 -18.27 8.69 9.47
CA ALA A 39 -17.49 8.92 8.25
C ALA A 39 -18.13 8.21 7.04
N GLU A 40 -18.51 6.93 7.19
CA GLU A 40 -19.25 6.21 6.15
C GLU A 40 -20.59 6.90 5.78
N ILE A 41 -21.32 7.44 6.75
CA ILE A 41 -22.56 8.20 6.48
C ILE A 41 -22.24 9.47 5.70
N ILE A 42 -21.20 10.20 6.07
CA ILE A 42 -20.79 11.44 5.42
C ILE A 42 -20.43 11.18 3.95
N HIS A 43 -19.83 10.03 3.62
CA HIS A 43 -19.54 9.64 2.23
C HIS A 43 -20.77 9.45 1.36
N GLU A 44 -21.93 9.11 1.95
CA GLU A 44 -23.21 8.96 1.23
C GLU A 44 -23.96 10.30 1.07
N LEU A 45 -23.47 11.39 1.70
CA LEU A 45 -24.09 12.71 1.67
C LEU A 45 -23.35 13.63 0.68
N ASP A 46 -23.98 14.77 0.34
CA ASP A 46 -23.25 15.81 -0.39
C ASP A 46 -22.30 16.60 0.54
N ILE A 47 -21.35 17.33 -0.08
CA ILE A 47 -20.32 18.07 0.68
C ILE A 47 -20.93 19.12 1.61
N GLU A 48 -22.03 19.77 1.24
CA GLU A 48 -22.67 20.81 2.07
C GLU A 48 -23.28 20.18 3.33
N GLU A 49 -23.87 19.00 3.19
CA GLU A 49 -24.44 18.24 4.30
C GLU A 49 -23.34 17.63 5.20
N GLY A 50 -22.26 17.12 4.60
CA GLY A 50 -21.07 16.67 5.33
C GLY A 50 -20.48 17.78 6.18
N VAL A 51 -20.24 18.96 5.62
CA VAL A 51 -19.79 20.16 6.36
C VAL A 51 -20.77 20.56 7.47
N TYR A 52 -22.07 20.41 7.21
CA TYR A 52 -23.10 20.70 8.22
C TYR A 52 -23.00 19.75 9.41
N ILE A 53 -22.78 18.45 9.18
CA ILE A 53 -22.58 17.45 10.24
C ILE A 53 -21.30 17.75 11.03
N ILE A 54 -20.18 17.99 10.35
CA ILE A 54 -18.88 18.33 10.96
C ILE A 54 -19.03 19.53 11.92
N ARG A 55 -19.75 20.56 11.55
CA ARG A 55 -20.00 21.72 12.43
C ARG A 55 -21.00 21.49 13.54
N LEU A 56 -21.72 20.38 13.53
CA LEU A 56 -22.80 20.11 14.47
C LEU A 56 -22.38 19.22 15.63
N ILE A 57 -21.50 18.26 15.40
CA ILE A 57 -20.97 17.36 16.42
C ILE A 57 -19.83 18.04 17.20
N ASP A 58 -19.47 17.49 18.36
CA ASP A 58 -18.39 18.07 19.18
C ASP A 58 -17.00 17.85 18.53
N ALA A 59 -16.03 18.68 18.91
CA ALA A 59 -14.70 18.70 18.31
C ALA A 59 -13.96 17.37 18.46
N GLU A 60 -14.00 16.73 19.67
CA GLU A 60 -13.36 15.45 19.92
C GLU A 60 -13.85 14.38 18.93
N LYS A 61 -15.13 14.34 18.65
CA LYS A 61 -15.72 13.37 17.72
C LYS A 61 -15.52 13.76 16.26
N THR A 62 -15.51 15.06 15.97
CA THR A 62 -15.25 15.59 14.62
C THR A 62 -13.85 15.26 14.15
N SER A 63 -12.86 15.41 15.02
CA SER A 63 -11.47 15.10 14.72
C SER A 63 -11.30 13.63 14.35
N ASP A 64 -11.84 12.70 15.13
CA ASP A 64 -11.83 11.27 14.80
C ASP A 64 -12.59 10.94 13.49
N VAL A 65 -13.68 11.66 13.18
CA VAL A 65 -14.40 11.49 11.92
C VAL A 65 -13.56 11.97 10.74
N LEU A 66 -12.83 13.08 10.88
CA LEU A 66 -11.99 13.62 9.82
C LEU A 66 -10.84 12.68 9.45
N THR A 67 -10.28 11.93 10.43
CA THR A 67 -9.21 10.95 10.13
C THR A 67 -9.71 9.74 9.35
N GLU A 68 -10.99 9.36 9.51
CA GLU A 68 -11.60 8.21 8.81
C GLU A 68 -12.16 8.55 7.42
N LEU A 69 -12.19 9.83 7.02
CA LEU A 69 -12.67 10.22 5.69
C LEU A 69 -11.60 9.96 4.63
N ASP A 70 -12.03 9.50 3.43
CA ASP A 70 -11.16 9.43 2.26
C ASP A 70 -10.57 10.80 1.91
N ASP A 71 -9.32 10.84 1.47
CA ASP A 71 -8.53 12.06 1.25
C ASP A 71 -9.25 13.07 0.35
N ASP A 72 -9.78 12.63 -0.79
CA ASP A 72 -10.48 13.52 -1.75
C ASP A 72 -11.76 14.13 -1.13
N TYR A 73 -12.46 13.38 -0.27
CA TYR A 73 -13.67 13.87 0.41
C TYR A 73 -13.30 14.82 1.55
N ARG A 74 -12.30 14.44 2.35
CA ARG A 74 -11.73 15.25 3.44
C ARG A 74 -11.21 16.58 2.93
N GLU A 75 -10.43 16.62 1.83
CA GLU A 75 -9.96 17.86 1.20
C GLU A 75 -11.11 18.79 0.83
N ASN A 76 -12.22 18.25 0.30
CA ASN A 76 -13.38 19.03 -0.05
C ASN A 76 -14.13 19.60 1.17
N ILE A 77 -14.21 18.86 2.26
CA ILE A 77 -14.75 19.36 3.54
C ILE A 77 -13.85 20.47 4.09
N LEU A 78 -12.54 20.24 4.16
CA LEU A 78 -11.55 21.19 4.68
C LEU A 78 -11.55 22.53 3.90
N LYS A 79 -11.82 22.50 2.59
CA LYS A 79 -11.99 23.74 1.78
C LYS A 79 -13.16 24.61 2.22
N ASN A 80 -14.19 24.00 2.83
CA ASN A 80 -15.40 24.68 3.30
C ASN A 80 -15.36 25.08 4.78
N LEU A 81 -14.32 24.68 5.52
CA LEU A 81 -14.06 25.09 6.90
C LEU A 81 -13.14 26.31 6.93
N SER A 82 -13.25 27.16 7.93
CA SER A 82 -12.27 28.23 8.19
C SER A 82 -11.00 27.68 8.82
N ALA A 83 -9.87 28.39 8.68
CA ALA A 83 -8.63 28.00 9.32
C ALA A 83 -8.73 27.82 10.85
N LYS A 84 -9.61 28.60 11.47
CA LYS A 84 -9.88 28.48 12.89
C LYS A 84 -10.68 27.21 13.23
N GLU A 85 -11.73 26.89 12.44
CA GLU A 85 -12.49 25.63 12.63
C GLU A 85 -11.56 24.43 12.50
N ILE A 86 -10.69 24.40 11.48
CA ILE A 86 -9.72 23.32 11.29
C ILE A 86 -8.75 23.24 12.49
N ALA A 87 -8.24 24.37 12.99
CA ALA A 87 -7.33 24.39 14.14
C ALA A 87 -7.99 23.92 15.43
N ASP A 88 -9.28 24.22 15.63
CA ASP A 88 -10.05 23.80 16.81
C ASP A 88 -10.26 22.25 16.79
N GLU A 89 -10.37 21.61 15.62
CA GLU A 89 -10.47 20.15 15.46
C GLU A 89 -9.09 19.45 15.62
N ILE A 90 -8.04 19.99 15.01
CA ILE A 90 -6.69 19.44 15.04
C ILE A 90 -6.10 19.36 16.46
N ILE A 91 -6.49 20.25 17.35
CA ILE A 91 -6.01 20.26 18.73
C ILE A 91 -6.38 18.98 19.52
N GLU A 92 -7.47 18.33 19.13
CA GLU A 92 -7.96 17.12 19.78
C GLU A 92 -7.29 15.83 19.24
N LEU A 93 -6.53 15.92 18.15
CA LEU A 93 -5.84 14.79 17.51
C LEU A 93 -4.44 14.55 18.08
N ASP A 94 -3.94 13.32 17.98
CA ASP A 94 -2.52 13.02 18.10
C ASP A 94 -1.75 13.73 16.97
N THR A 95 -0.46 13.99 17.16
CA THR A 95 0.31 14.87 16.24
C THR A 95 0.53 14.29 14.85
N ASP A 96 0.53 12.99 14.67
CA ASP A 96 0.57 12.29 13.36
C ASP A 96 -0.69 12.58 12.55
N ASP A 97 -1.88 12.28 13.08
CA ASP A 97 -3.18 12.58 12.46
C ASP A 97 -3.33 14.07 12.14
N ALA A 98 -2.90 14.93 13.05
CA ALA A 98 -2.92 16.37 12.84
C ALA A 98 -2.04 16.81 11.67
N VAL A 99 -0.87 16.18 11.50
CA VAL A 99 0.05 16.44 10.40
C VAL A 99 -0.53 15.97 9.08
N ASP A 100 -1.18 14.81 9.03
CA ASP A 100 -1.79 14.27 7.82
C ASP A 100 -2.86 15.24 7.30
N ILE A 101 -3.77 15.69 8.16
CA ILE A 101 -4.79 16.67 7.77
C ILE A 101 -4.17 18.01 7.31
N ILE A 102 -3.13 18.50 7.98
CA ILE A 102 -2.46 19.74 7.59
C ILE A 102 -1.72 19.57 6.27
N SER A 103 -1.13 18.41 6.01
CA SER A 103 -0.36 18.12 4.79
C SER A 103 -1.21 18.24 3.51
N GLU A 104 -2.50 17.99 3.58
CA GLU A 104 -3.44 18.15 2.47
C GLU A 104 -3.76 19.61 2.12
N LEU A 105 -3.50 20.54 3.06
CA LEU A 105 -3.85 21.94 2.84
C LEU A 105 -2.83 22.68 1.95
N PRO A 106 -3.25 23.70 1.17
CA PRO A 106 -2.32 24.60 0.50
C PRO A 106 -1.41 25.34 1.50
N GLU A 107 -0.18 25.66 1.11
CA GLU A 107 0.86 26.22 2.00
C GLU A 107 0.45 27.50 2.74
N ASP A 108 -0.33 28.35 2.10
CA ASP A 108 -0.89 29.57 2.72
C ASP A 108 -1.89 29.22 3.83
N ARG A 109 -2.74 28.21 3.60
CA ARG A 109 -3.69 27.74 4.60
C ARG A 109 -3.03 26.96 5.74
N LYS A 110 -2.00 26.12 5.47
CA LYS A 110 -1.22 25.45 6.52
C LYS A 110 -0.72 26.47 7.54
N THR A 111 -0.09 27.54 7.07
CA THR A 111 0.43 28.60 7.94
C THR A 111 -0.66 29.28 8.75
N GLU A 112 -1.82 29.54 8.15
CA GLU A 112 -2.96 30.16 8.81
C GLU A 112 -3.54 29.25 9.91
N VAL A 113 -3.78 27.95 9.60
CA VAL A 113 -4.29 26.95 10.55
C VAL A 113 -3.34 26.83 11.74
N ILE A 114 -2.05 26.60 11.52
CA ILE A 114 -1.04 26.46 12.57
C ILE A 114 -1.03 27.72 13.47
N SER A 115 -1.24 28.91 12.93
CA SER A 115 -1.28 30.15 13.71
C SER A 115 -2.49 30.25 14.66
N HIS A 116 -3.55 29.48 14.40
CA HIS A 116 -4.75 29.43 15.24
C HIS A 116 -4.70 28.34 16.32
N ILE A 117 -3.75 27.38 16.24
CA ILE A 117 -3.55 26.38 17.29
C ILE A 117 -3.17 27.06 18.60
N THR A 118 -3.97 26.84 19.64
CA THR A 118 -3.80 27.52 20.92
C THR A 118 -2.74 26.84 21.81
N ASP A 119 -2.53 25.54 21.65
CA ASP A 119 -1.46 24.80 22.32
C ASP A 119 -0.14 25.01 21.57
N VAL A 120 0.78 25.75 22.19
CA VAL A 120 2.08 26.11 21.59
C VAL A 120 3.00 24.90 21.48
N GLU A 121 2.91 23.93 22.40
CA GLU A 121 3.73 22.72 22.36
C GLU A 121 3.28 21.80 21.23
N HIS A 122 1.99 21.55 21.14
CA HIS A 122 1.35 20.80 20.05
C HIS A 122 1.64 21.44 18.67
N ALA A 123 1.46 22.75 18.53
CA ALA A 123 1.79 23.46 17.28
C ALA A 123 3.27 23.32 16.88
N LYS A 124 4.18 23.33 17.85
CA LYS A 124 5.62 23.16 17.62
C LYS A 124 5.93 21.72 17.15
N ASP A 125 5.30 20.72 17.75
CA ASP A 125 5.50 19.33 17.40
C ASP A 125 4.96 19.03 15.99
N ILE A 126 3.80 19.55 15.62
CA ILE A 126 3.27 19.52 14.25
C ILE A 126 4.27 20.13 13.25
N VAL A 127 4.78 21.34 13.55
CA VAL A 127 5.77 22.02 12.66
C VAL A 127 7.07 21.22 12.54
N GLU A 128 7.46 20.49 13.56
CA GLU A 128 8.62 19.61 13.51
C GLU A 128 8.33 18.39 12.61
N LEU A 129 7.17 17.75 12.76
CA LEU A 129 6.76 16.56 12.01
C LEU A 129 6.58 16.87 10.53
N LEU A 130 6.01 17.99 10.15
CA LEU A 130 5.86 18.44 8.76
C LEU A 130 7.19 18.56 7.97
N ARG A 131 8.35 18.37 8.62
CA ARG A 131 9.66 18.36 7.95
C ARG A 131 10.08 16.99 7.46
N TYR A 132 9.45 15.93 7.97
CA TYR A 132 9.71 14.57 7.52
C TYR A 132 8.87 14.26 6.28
N SER A 133 9.31 13.30 5.49
CA SER A 133 8.51 12.76 4.39
C SER A 133 7.48 11.80 4.95
N GLU A 134 6.26 11.85 4.43
CA GLU A 134 5.15 10.95 4.80
C GLU A 134 5.53 9.46 4.67
N ASP A 135 6.35 9.10 3.67
CA ASP A 135 6.84 7.73 3.45
C ASP A 135 7.91 7.27 4.46
N THR A 136 8.15 7.98 5.57
CA THR A 136 9.20 7.63 6.54
C THR A 136 8.63 7.46 7.95
N ALA A 137 9.38 6.75 8.80
CA ALA A 137 9.06 6.63 10.23
C ALA A 137 8.93 7.99 10.92
N GLY A 138 9.65 9.00 10.44
CA GLY A 138 9.52 10.38 10.93
C GLY A 138 8.20 11.04 10.55
N GLY A 139 7.63 10.70 9.37
CA GLY A 139 6.32 11.18 8.93
C GLY A 139 5.17 10.48 9.65
N LEU A 140 5.29 9.17 9.88
CA LEU A 140 4.27 8.36 10.54
C LEU A 140 4.23 8.50 12.08
N MET A 141 5.21 9.15 12.72
CA MET A 141 5.32 9.11 14.18
C MET A 141 4.46 10.16 14.88
N ALA A 142 3.81 9.75 15.96
CA ALA A 142 3.25 10.63 16.98
C ALA A 142 4.30 11.07 18.01
N LYS A 143 4.14 12.28 18.54
CA LYS A 143 4.93 12.80 19.67
C LYS A 143 4.36 12.38 21.03
N GLU A 144 3.11 12.00 21.10
CA GLU A 144 2.39 11.59 22.29
C GLU A 144 2.89 10.22 22.76
N LEU A 145 3.78 10.22 23.73
CA LEU A 145 4.36 9.01 24.30
C LEU A 145 4.63 9.16 25.80
N VAL A 146 4.74 8.04 26.49
CA VAL A 146 5.12 8.01 27.89
C VAL A 146 6.58 7.58 28.03
N LYS A 147 7.43 8.48 28.54
CA LYS A 147 8.85 8.22 28.80
C LYS A 147 9.22 8.45 30.24
N VAL A 148 10.15 7.65 30.73
CA VAL A 148 10.69 7.74 32.11
C VAL A 148 12.21 7.64 32.10
N ASN A 149 12.84 8.28 33.06
CA ASN A 149 14.30 8.25 33.15
C ASN A 149 14.78 7.03 33.95
N GLU A 150 15.83 6.35 33.47
CA GLU A 150 16.40 5.18 34.14
C GLU A 150 16.86 5.40 35.57
N ASN A 151 17.22 6.63 35.91
CA ASN A 151 17.71 7.02 37.25
C ASN A 151 16.57 7.38 38.23
N TRP A 152 15.31 7.32 37.80
CA TRP A 152 14.19 7.58 38.71
C TRP A 152 13.86 6.35 39.57
N ASN A 153 13.32 6.58 40.76
CA ASN A 153 12.68 5.51 41.52
C ASN A 153 11.24 5.30 41.02
N VAL A 154 10.68 4.12 41.34
CA VAL A 154 9.33 3.72 40.92
C VAL A 154 8.26 4.74 41.36
N LEU A 155 8.41 5.34 42.54
CA LEU A 155 7.44 6.33 43.05
C LEU A 155 7.40 7.59 42.17
N LYS A 156 8.58 8.12 41.81
CA LYS A 156 8.69 9.27 40.91
C LYS A 156 8.19 8.88 39.51
N CYS A 157 8.58 7.69 39.03
CA CYS A 157 8.14 7.17 37.75
C CYS A 157 6.61 7.17 37.63
N VAL A 158 5.88 6.61 38.60
CA VAL A 158 4.40 6.60 38.61
C VAL A 158 3.81 8.01 38.62
N LYS A 159 4.43 8.94 39.33
CA LYS A 159 3.95 10.34 39.37
C LYS A 159 4.05 10.99 37.99
N GLU A 160 5.23 10.96 37.41
CA GLU A 160 5.49 11.57 36.09
C GLU A 160 4.65 10.90 34.96
N MET A 161 4.51 9.57 35.01
CA MET A 161 3.63 8.84 34.08
C MET A 161 2.18 9.30 34.15
N ARG A 162 1.65 9.59 35.37
CA ARG A 162 0.26 10.06 35.48
C ARG A 162 0.05 11.42 34.85
N GLU A 163 1.06 12.29 34.94
CA GLU A 163 1.01 13.59 34.27
C GLU A 163 1.06 13.44 32.74
N GLN A 164 1.97 12.60 32.22
CA GLN A 164 2.07 12.34 30.79
C GLN A 164 0.84 11.57 30.23
N ALA A 165 0.32 10.60 30.97
CA ALA A 165 -0.82 9.80 30.56
C ALA A 165 -2.14 10.59 30.44
N ALA A 166 -2.20 11.81 30.97
CA ALA A 166 -3.33 12.71 30.77
C ALA A 166 -3.35 13.36 29.35
N HIS A 167 -2.22 13.29 28.62
CA HIS A 167 -2.02 13.89 27.31
C HIS A 167 -1.86 12.84 26.20
N VAL A 168 -2.10 11.57 26.48
CA VAL A 168 -2.06 10.49 25.49
C VAL A 168 -3.38 9.74 25.52
N THR A 169 -3.90 9.42 24.36
CA THR A 169 -5.16 8.66 24.20
C THR A 169 -5.01 7.26 24.81
N ARG A 170 -3.85 6.62 24.61
CA ARG A 170 -3.56 5.29 25.14
C ARG A 170 -2.08 5.11 25.47
N VAL A 171 -1.79 4.46 26.61
CA VAL A 171 -0.43 4.08 27.01
C VAL A 171 -0.09 2.71 26.44
N HIS A 172 0.50 2.66 25.26
CA HIS A 172 0.94 1.40 24.59
C HIS A 172 2.21 0.85 25.25
N SER A 173 3.19 1.70 25.47
CA SER A 173 4.47 1.36 26.09
C SER A 173 5.00 2.50 26.93
N ILE A 174 5.78 2.16 27.96
CA ILE A 174 6.52 3.12 28.75
C ILE A 174 7.99 3.01 28.35
N TYR A 175 8.51 4.03 27.68
CA TYR A 175 9.89 4.03 27.22
C TYR A 175 10.85 4.52 28.31
N VAL A 176 12.01 3.88 28.39
CA VAL A 176 13.05 4.25 29.36
C VAL A 176 14.17 4.93 28.62
N VAL A 177 14.53 6.13 29.08
CA VAL A 177 15.60 6.98 28.51
C VAL A 177 16.63 7.36 29.58
N ASP A 178 17.79 7.78 29.13
CA ASP A 178 18.80 8.42 30.01
C ASP A 178 18.58 9.95 30.11
N ASP A 179 19.53 10.64 30.74
CA ASP A 179 19.46 12.09 30.95
C ASP A 179 19.62 12.90 29.61
N ASN A 180 19.97 12.26 28.52
CA ASN A 180 20.07 12.85 27.19
C ASN A 180 18.96 12.39 26.24
N ASP A 181 17.86 11.85 26.77
CA ASP A 181 16.75 11.25 26.02
C ASP A 181 17.14 10.04 25.14
N VAL A 182 18.30 9.44 25.32
CA VAL A 182 18.71 8.24 24.57
C VAL A 182 17.92 7.04 25.04
N LEU A 183 17.26 6.35 24.10
CA LEU A 183 16.44 5.17 24.37
C LEU A 183 17.29 4.04 24.98
N LYS A 184 16.88 3.53 26.15
CA LYS A 184 17.53 2.41 26.90
C LYS A 184 16.72 1.14 26.84
N GLY A 185 15.39 1.24 26.83
CA GLY A 185 14.51 0.09 26.82
C GLY A 185 13.06 0.46 27.06
N ARG A 186 12.28 -0.50 27.52
CA ARG A 186 10.86 -0.31 27.89
C ARG A 186 10.58 -0.81 29.29
N LEU A 187 9.61 -0.21 29.95
CA LEU A 187 9.14 -0.61 31.26
C LEU A 187 7.77 -1.25 31.14
N SER A 188 7.61 -2.43 31.73
CA SER A 188 6.31 -3.09 31.81
C SER A 188 5.46 -2.47 32.92
N LEU A 189 4.21 -2.13 32.62
CA LEU A 189 3.24 -1.67 33.62
C LEU A 189 3.08 -2.69 34.77
N LYS A 190 3.13 -4.01 34.42
CA LYS A 190 3.09 -5.09 35.42
C LYS A 190 4.27 -4.99 36.38
N ASP A 191 5.49 -4.83 35.86
CA ASP A 191 6.69 -4.77 36.69
C ASP A 191 6.69 -3.51 37.57
N LEU A 192 6.22 -2.39 37.00
CA LEU A 192 6.04 -1.15 37.77
C LEU A 192 5.06 -1.32 38.95
N LEU A 193 3.94 -2.02 38.76
CA LEU A 193 2.91 -2.23 39.76
C LEU A 193 3.32 -3.26 40.83
N THR A 194 4.20 -4.20 40.51
CA THR A 194 4.61 -5.29 41.41
C THR A 194 5.92 -5.04 42.13
N THR A 195 6.67 -4.02 41.71
CA THR A 195 7.97 -3.69 42.28
C THR A 195 7.85 -2.66 43.44
N SER A 196 8.82 -2.70 44.36
CA SER A 196 8.89 -1.72 45.44
C SER A 196 9.01 -0.28 44.94
N THR A 197 8.28 0.65 45.54
CA THR A 197 8.34 2.08 45.21
C THR A 197 9.72 2.71 45.36
N ARG A 198 10.63 2.04 46.07
CA ARG A 198 12.02 2.49 46.33
C ARG A 198 13.02 1.96 45.29
N SER A 199 12.65 0.97 44.51
CA SER A 199 13.52 0.44 43.46
C SER A 199 13.76 1.49 42.37
N GLU A 200 14.92 1.45 41.72
CA GLU A 200 15.23 2.33 40.61
C GLU A 200 14.75 1.71 39.28
N VAL A 201 14.36 2.54 38.33
CA VAL A 201 13.87 2.10 37.00
C VAL A 201 14.94 1.27 36.30
N LYS A 202 16.23 1.63 36.44
CA LYS A 202 17.35 0.89 35.84
C LYS A 202 17.45 -0.58 36.26
N ASP A 203 16.86 -0.97 37.40
CA ASP A 203 16.92 -2.33 37.91
C ASP A 203 15.76 -3.23 37.39
N ILE A 204 14.74 -2.61 36.77
CA ILE A 204 13.47 -3.29 36.43
C ILE A 204 13.05 -3.16 34.96
N TYR A 205 13.66 -2.26 34.17
CA TYR A 205 13.28 -2.11 32.77
C TYR A 205 13.85 -3.24 31.90
N ILE A 206 13.22 -3.47 30.78
CA ILE A 206 13.63 -4.43 29.77
C ILE A 206 14.56 -3.72 28.78
N PRO A 207 15.89 -4.03 28.75
CA PRO A 207 16.87 -3.26 27.97
C PRO A 207 16.81 -3.55 26.47
N LYS A 208 16.13 -4.60 26.04
CA LYS A 208 15.98 -4.95 24.62
C LYS A 208 14.63 -4.47 24.13
N VAL A 209 14.63 -3.42 23.33
CA VAL A 209 13.46 -2.90 22.63
C VAL A 209 13.83 -2.71 21.15
N ASP A 210 12.94 -3.14 20.27
CA ASP A 210 13.07 -2.86 18.86
C ASP A 210 12.69 -1.38 18.64
N TYR A 211 13.39 -0.70 17.73
CA TYR A 211 13.19 0.72 17.41
C TYR A 211 13.48 0.94 15.93
N VAL A 212 12.98 2.04 15.39
CA VAL A 212 13.25 2.50 14.03
C VAL A 212 13.86 3.90 14.06
N TYR A 213 14.61 4.25 13.01
CA TYR A 213 15.11 5.60 12.84
C TYR A 213 14.10 6.46 12.08
N VAL A 214 14.10 7.76 12.32
CA VAL A 214 13.23 8.72 11.60
C VAL A 214 13.33 8.62 10.07
N THR A 215 14.44 8.07 9.56
CA THR A 215 14.73 7.92 8.13
C THR A 215 14.33 6.57 7.53
N ASP A 216 13.93 5.61 8.37
CA ASP A 216 13.49 4.29 7.90
C ASP A 216 12.17 4.46 7.13
N THR A 217 11.93 3.63 6.11
CA THR A 217 10.71 3.75 5.29
C THR A 217 9.49 3.22 6.04
N ALA A 218 8.30 3.74 5.71
CA ALA A 218 7.02 3.26 6.23
C ALA A 218 6.86 1.74 6.02
N GLU A 219 7.23 1.22 4.84
CA GLU A 219 7.22 -0.21 4.52
C GLU A 219 8.13 -1.03 5.46
N GLU A 220 9.34 -0.53 5.78
CA GLU A 220 10.28 -1.18 6.69
C GLU A 220 9.74 -1.21 8.12
N VAL A 221 9.11 -0.11 8.57
CA VAL A 221 8.42 -0.04 9.87
C VAL A 221 7.30 -1.08 9.92
N ALA A 222 6.44 -1.11 8.91
CA ALA A 222 5.34 -2.06 8.82
C ALA A 222 5.83 -3.51 8.85
N HIS A 223 6.90 -3.81 8.12
CA HIS A 223 7.52 -5.13 8.13
C HIS A 223 8.05 -5.53 9.52
N ILE A 224 8.74 -4.61 10.22
CA ILE A 224 9.27 -4.88 11.57
C ILE A 224 8.12 -5.12 12.55
N MET A 225 7.12 -4.23 12.58
CA MET A 225 6.00 -4.34 13.50
C MET A 225 5.17 -5.60 13.26
N SER A 226 4.89 -5.94 12.01
CA SER A 226 4.20 -7.19 11.65
C SER A 226 5.02 -8.44 12.00
N LYS A 227 6.34 -8.43 11.80
CA LYS A 227 7.22 -9.59 12.07
C LYS A 227 7.32 -9.91 13.56
N TYR A 228 7.28 -8.89 14.42
CA TYR A 228 7.49 -9.05 15.86
C TYR A 228 6.20 -8.88 16.68
N ASP A 229 5.04 -8.79 16.01
CA ASP A 229 3.71 -8.59 16.63
C ASP A 229 3.72 -7.39 17.61
N LEU A 230 4.24 -6.24 17.14
CA LEU A 230 4.35 -5.04 17.96
C LEU A 230 3.07 -4.19 17.86
N GLU A 231 2.54 -3.74 19.02
CA GLU A 231 1.42 -2.78 19.06
C GLU A 231 1.89 -1.33 18.89
N ALA A 232 3.15 -1.05 19.24
CA ALA A 232 3.79 0.25 19.05
C ALA A 232 5.31 0.07 18.99
N ILE A 233 5.98 0.93 18.22
CA ILE A 233 7.43 0.97 18.07
C ILE A 233 7.97 2.37 18.36
N PRO A 234 9.06 2.53 19.15
CA PRO A 234 9.68 3.83 19.37
C PRO A 234 10.50 4.26 18.15
N VAL A 235 10.40 5.53 17.82
CA VAL A 235 11.18 6.19 16.78
C VAL A 235 12.34 6.96 17.42
N VAL A 236 13.53 6.82 16.85
CA VAL A 236 14.74 7.49 17.35
C VAL A 236 15.44 8.28 16.24
N ASP A 237 16.16 9.32 16.67
CA ASP A 237 17.07 10.05 15.79
C ASP A 237 18.42 9.32 15.59
N GLU A 238 19.34 9.90 14.80
CA GLU A 238 20.68 9.34 14.56
C GLU A 238 21.52 9.15 15.82
N MET A 239 21.23 9.91 16.90
CA MET A 239 21.89 9.80 18.19
C MET A 239 21.18 8.82 19.14
N LYS A 240 20.16 8.08 18.63
CA LYS A 240 19.28 7.18 19.37
C LYS A 240 18.45 7.86 20.44
N ARG A 241 18.18 9.14 20.33
CA ARG A 241 17.25 9.83 21.22
C ARG A 241 15.82 9.51 20.79
N LEU A 242 14.99 9.22 21.77
CA LEU A 242 13.57 8.96 21.55
C LEU A 242 12.87 10.24 21.10
N VAL A 243 12.29 10.22 19.91
CA VAL A 243 11.64 11.40 19.28
C VAL A 243 10.17 11.23 19.03
N GLY A 244 9.67 9.97 18.96
CA GLY A 244 8.25 9.68 18.72
C GLY A 244 7.94 8.19 18.90
N ARG A 245 6.70 7.81 18.59
CA ARG A 245 6.22 6.44 18.50
C ARG A 245 5.38 6.26 17.24
N ILE A 246 5.31 5.05 16.72
CA ILE A 246 4.35 4.66 15.68
C ILE A 246 3.49 3.53 16.26
N THR A 247 2.21 3.53 16.00
CA THR A 247 1.26 2.55 16.49
C THR A 247 0.81 1.58 15.40
N ILE A 248 0.09 0.53 15.76
CA ILE A 248 -0.27 -0.54 14.82
C ILE A 248 -1.38 -0.10 13.86
N ASP A 249 -2.25 0.82 14.27
CA ASP A 249 -3.28 1.46 13.47
C ASP A 249 -2.67 2.14 12.25
N ASP A 250 -1.69 3.04 12.41
CA ASP A 250 -0.96 3.70 11.33
C ASP A 250 -0.31 2.68 10.38
N VAL A 251 0.29 1.64 10.97
CA VAL A 251 0.94 0.58 10.20
C VAL A 251 -0.05 -0.26 9.40
N VAL A 252 -1.28 -0.46 9.88
CA VAL A 252 -2.33 -1.15 9.11
C VAL A 252 -2.70 -0.35 7.87
N ASP A 253 -2.77 0.98 7.98
CA ASP A 253 -3.05 1.84 6.83
C ASP A 253 -1.90 1.83 5.82
N VAL A 254 -0.65 1.93 6.27
CA VAL A 254 0.53 1.74 5.40
C VAL A 254 0.50 0.40 4.65
N ILE A 255 0.17 -0.70 5.34
CA ILE A 255 0.08 -2.03 4.70
C ILE A 255 -1.02 -2.06 3.64
N LYS A 256 -2.16 -1.42 3.90
CA LYS A 256 -3.28 -1.34 2.96
C LYS A 256 -2.91 -0.51 1.73
N GLU A 257 -2.36 0.67 1.93
CA GLU A 257 -1.91 1.58 0.86
C GLU A 257 -0.84 0.93 -0.04
N GLU A 258 0.19 0.31 0.55
CA GLU A 258 1.22 -0.41 -0.23
C GLU A 258 0.63 -1.60 -1.00
N ALA A 259 -0.34 -2.33 -0.42
CA ALA A 259 -1.00 -3.42 -1.13
C ALA A 259 -1.88 -2.92 -2.30
N GLU A 260 -2.57 -1.79 -2.14
CA GLU A 260 -3.36 -1.14 -3.19
C GLU A 260 -2.45 -0.61 -4.31
N LYS A 261 -1.35 0.03 -3.98
CA LYS A 261 -0.33 0.51 -4.90
C LYS A 261 0.31 -0.63 -5.70
N ASP A 262 0.70 -1.71 -5.03
CA ASP A 262 1.22 -2.91 -5.68
C ASP A 262 0.20 -3.51 -6.67
N TYR A 263 -1.08 -3.55 -6.27
CA TYR A 263 -2.16 -4.03 -7.13
C TYR A 263 -2.36 -3.13 -8.35
N GLN A 264 -2.36 -1.82 -8.18
CA GLN A 264 -2.47 -0.85 -9.27
C GLN A 264 -1.29 -0.93 -10.24
N LEU A 265 -0.06 -1.00 -9.73
CA LEU A 265 1.16 -1.17 -10.53
C LEU A 265 1.12 -2.49 -11.33
N ALA A 266 0.70 -3.59 -10.70
CA ALA A 266 0.53 -4.88 -11.37
C ALA A 266 -0.54 -4.84 -12.48
N ALA A 267 -1.56 -4.01 -12.32
CA ALA A 267 -2.59 -3.78 -13.34
C ALA A 267 -2.15 -2.80 -14.45
N GLY A 268 -0.98 -2.18 -14.33
CA GLY A 268 -0.48 -1.18 -15.28
C GLY A 268 -1.11 0.21 -15.07
N ILE A 269 -1.25 0.60 -13.83
CA ILE A 269 -1.67 1.96 -13.41
C ILE A 269 -0.45 2.60 -12.75
N THR A 270 -0.05 3.80 -13.17
CA THR A 270 1.22 4.42 -12.75
C THR A 270 1.10 5.35 -11.55
N ASN A 271 -0.08 5.77 -11.21
CA ASN A 271 -0.35 6.70 -10.13
C ASN A 271 -1.43 6.13 -9.24
N ASP A 272 -1.42 6.52 -7.99
CA ASP A 272 -2.51 6.23 -7.09
C ASP A 272 -3.78 6.92 -7.57
N VAL A 273 -4.83 6.12 -7.82
CA VAL A 273 -6.10 6.58 -8.37
C VAL A 273 -7.26 5.79 -7.80
N GLU A 274 -8.36 6.49 -7.58
CA GLU A 274 -9.62 5.93 -7.14
C GLU A 274 -10.68 5.89 -8.25
N ALA A 275 -11.74 5.10 -8.04
CA ALA A 275 -12.83 5.02 -9.00
C ALA A 275 -13.62 6.33 -9.15
N SER A 276 -13.62 7.16 -8.12
CA SER A 276 -14.24 8.48 -8.02
C SER A 276 -13.45 9.58 -8.73
N ASP A 277 -12.18 9.36 -9.01
CA ASP A 277 -11.28 10.32 -9.62
C ASP A 277 -11.73 10.87 -10.96
N SER A 278 -11.31 12.10 -11.27
CA SER A 278 -11.62 12.76 -12.53
C SER A 278 -11.13 11.93 -13.74
N VAL A 279 -11.90 11.96 -14.84
CA VAL A 279 -11.56 11.28 -16.11
C VAL A 279 -10.13 11.60 -16.56
N TRP A 280 -9.65 12.82 -16.28
CA TRP A 280 -8.30 13.24 -16.67
C TRP A 280 -7.20 12.61 -15.78
N LYS A 281 -7.40 12.50 -14.46
CA LYS A 281 -6.49 11.81 -13.53
C LYS A 281 -6.39 10.33 -13.91
N LEU A 282 -7.53 9.65 -14.08
CA LEU A 282 -7.61 8.27 -14.53
C LEU A 282 -6.94 8.03 -15.90
N THR A 283 -7.10 8.97 -16.85
CA THR A 283 -6.47 8.86 -18.17
C THR A 283 -4.96 8.97 -18.06
N LYS A 284 -4.44 9.91 -17.28
CA LYS A 284 -2.98 10.07 -17.08
C LYS A 284 -2.36 8.83 -16.45
N ALA A 285 -3.03 8.20 -15.51
CA ALA A 285 -2.54 7.00 -14.84
C ALA A 285 -2.46 5.77 -15.75
N ARG A 286 -3.37 5.64 -16.73
CA ARG A 286 -3.49 4.47 -17.61
C ARG A 286 -2.75 4.63 -18.95
N LEU A 287 -2.73 5.84 -19.51
CA LEU A 287 -2.24 6.09 -20.86
C LEU A 287 -0.79 5.66 -21.11
N PRO A 288 0.17 5.87 -20.18
CA PRO A 288 1.56 5.43 -20.41
C PRO A 288 1.67 3.94 -20.74
N TRP A 289 1.00 3.09 -19.95
CA TRP A 289 1.02 1.65 -20.15
C TRP A 289 0.26 1.20 -21.41
N LEU A 290 -0.85 1.87 -21.74
CA LEU A 290 -1.58 1.63 -22.99
C LEU A 290 -0.71 1.94 -24.22
N LEU A 291 0.10 3.00 -24.16
CA LEU A 291 1.05 3.34 -25.22
C LEU A 291 2.16 2.31 -25.34
N ILE A 292 2.71 1.82 -24.23
CA ILE A 292 3.71 0.74 -24.23
C ILE A 292 3.12 -0.51 -24.88
N GLY A 293 1.91 -0.91 -24.47
CA GLY A 293 1.20 -2.05 -25.06
C GLY A 293 0.95 -1.86 -26.57
N MET A 294 0.55 -0.66 -26.99
CA MET A 294 0.36 -0.33 -28.42
C MET A 294 1.67 -0.47 -29.22
N PHE A 295 2.78 0.08 -28.72
CA PHE A 295 4.08 -0.04 -29.39
C PHE A 295 4.57 -1.49 -29.45
N GLY A 296 4.35 -2.26 -28.38
CA GLY A 296 4.64 -3.69 -28.38
C GLY A 296 3.80 -4.46 -29.42
N GLY A 297 2.50 -4.16 -29.50
CA GLY A 297 1.61 -4.72 -30.52
C GLY A 297 2.05 -4.38 -31.95
N LEU A 298 2.49 -3.14 -32.20
CA LEU A 298 3.08 -2.75 -33.48
C LEU A 298 4.39 -3.50 -33.77
N GLY A 299 5.21 -3.75 -32.73
CA GLY A 299 6.41 -4.58 -32.83
C GLY A 299 6.07 -6.00 -33.23
N ALA A 300 5.09 -6.63 -32.58
CA ALA A 300 4.58 -7.95 -32.92
C ALA A 300 4.03 -8.00 -34.35
N ALA A 301 3.23 -7.03 -34.77
CA ALA A 301 2.71 -6.90 -36.12
C ALA A 301 3.84 -6.78 -37.17
N SER A 302 4.91 -6.06 -36.85
CA SER A 302 6.08 -5.93 -37.75
C SER A 302 6.81 -7.25 -37.90
N ILE A 303 6.95 -8.07 -36.86
CA ILE A 303 7.50 -9.42 -36.92
C ILE A 303 6.61 -10.29 -37.80
N ILE A 304 5.31 -10.31 -37.59
CA ILE A 304 4.34 -11.07 -38.39
C ILE A 304 4.46 -10.69 -39.87
N ASN A 305 4.52 -9.40 -40.18
CA ASN A 305 4.69 -8.91 -41.56
C ASN A 305 6.01 -9.39 -42.19
N GLY A 306 7.10 -9.49 -41.40
CA GLY A 306 8.38 -10.05 -41.88
C GLY A 306 8.35 -11.53 -42.26
N PHE A 307 7.34 -12.29 -41.80
CA PHE A 307 7.13 -13.71 -42.14
C PHE A 307 5.95 -13.94 -43.09
N GLN A 308 5.52 -12.92 -43.83
CA GLN A 308 4.33 -12.97 -44.69
C GLN A 308 4.45 -14.07 -45.79
N ASP A 309 5.63 -14.24 -46.37
CA ASP A 309 5.88 -15.29 -47.37
C ASP A 309 5.68 -16.71 -46.80
N THR A 310 6.08 -16.90 -45.55
CA THR A 310 5.87 -18.13 -44.77
C THR A 310 4.39 -18.45 -44.60
N MET A 311 3.62 -17.43 -44.28
CA MET A 311 2.18 -17.57 -44.04
C MET A 311 1.41 -17.89 -45.34
N MET A 312 1.94 -17.52 -46.53
CA MET A 312 1.37 -17.94 -47.77
C MET A 312 1.58 -19.46 -48.05
N ILE A 313 2.69 -20.02 -47.55
CA ILE A 313 3.00 -21.45 -47.66
C ILE A 313 2.22 -22.27 -46.61
N TYR A 314 2.18 -21.78 -45.40
CA TYR A 314 1.53 -22.44 -44.25
C TYR A 314 0.51 -21.53 -43.56
N PRO A 315 -0.66 -21.23 -44.19
CA PRO A 315 -1.65 -20.29 -43.63
C PRO A 315 -2.19 -20.71 -42.24
N ILE A 316 -2.16 -22.01 -41.99
CA ILE A 316 -2.63 -22.58 -40.72
C ILE A 316 -1.83 -22.08 -39.49
N LEU A 317 -0.59 -21.63 -39.66
CA LEU A 317 0.22 -21.07 -38.61
C LEU A 317 -0.40 -19.79 -38.00
N LEU A 318 -1.16 -19.04 -38.81
CA LEU A 318 -1.85 -17.83 -38.33
C LEU A 318 -2.87 -18.11 -37.25
N ILE A 319 -3.53 -19.27 -37.30
CA ILE A 319 -4.58 -19.65 -36.31
C ILE A 319 -4.01 -19.80 -34.93
N PHE A 320 -2.72 -20.13 -34.78
CA PHE A 320 -2.07 -20.36 -33.51
C PHE A 320 -1.40 -19.12 -32.90
N ILE A 321 -1.29 -18.00 -33.63
CA ILE A 321 -0.71 -16.76 -33.11
C ILE A 321 -1.41 -16.29 -31.83
N PRO A 322 -2.76 -16.19 -31.77
CA PRO A 322 -3.45 -15.81 -30.55
C PRO A 322 -3.18 -16.76 -29.36
N LEU A 323 -3.07 -18.06 -29.64
CA LEU A 323 -2.74 -19.05 -28.61
C LEU A 323 -1.33 -18.83 -28.05
N ILE A 324 -0.34 -18.61 -28.91
CA ILE A 324 1.05 -18.36 -28.52
C ILE A 324 1.14 -17.11 -27.66
N GLN A 325 0.53 -16.00 -28.07
CA GLN A 325 0.54 -14.74 -27.31
C GLN A 325 -0.15 -14.89 -25.96
N ALA A 326 -1.40 -15.33 -25.95
CA ALA A 326 -2.16 -15.49 -24.72
C ALA A 326 -1.45 -16.40 -23.70
N THR A 327 -0.84 -17.49 -24.17
CA THR A 327 -0.14 -18.43 -23.29
C THR A 327 1.16 -17.82 -22.75
N ALA A 328 1.94 -17.14 -23.61
CA ALA A 328 3.17 -16.46 -23.23
C ALA A 328 2.92 -15.37 -22.20
N GLY A 329 1.93 -14.49 -22.44
CA GLY A 329 1.54 -13.42 -21.56
C GLY A 329 1.12 -13.95 -20.17
N ASN A 330 0.20 -14.90 -20.14
CA ASN A 330 -0.32 -15.49 -18.91
C ASN A 330 0.78 -16.16 -18.06
N VAL A 331 1.64 -16.97 -18.66
CA VAL A 331 2.74 -17.63 -17.94
C VAL A 331 3.72 -16.61 -17.39
N GLY A 332 4.06 -15.59 -18.17
CA GLY A 332 4.94 -14.51 -17.73
C GLY A 332 4.38 -13.75 -16.51
N VAL A 333 3.11 -13.36 -16.58
CA VAL A 333 2.42 -12.66 -15.48
C VAL A 333 2.34 -13.56 -14.22
N GLN A 334 1.97 -14.85 -14.38
CA GLN A 334 1.91 -15.78 -13.24
C GLN A 334 3.28 -15.96 -12.56
N SER A 335 4.35 -16.15 -13.33
CA SER A 335 5.69 -16.26 -12.77
C SER A 335 6.15 -14.97 -12.10
N SER A 336 5.86 -13.81 -12.72
CA SER A 336 6.20 -12.50 -12.17
C SER A 336 5.46 -12.22 -10.86
N ALA A 337 4.16 -12.46 -10.80
CA ALA A 337 3.35 -12.24 -9.60
C ALA A 337 3.85 -13.04 -8.39
N ILE A 338 4.20 -14.34 -8.60
CA ILE A 338 4.77 -15.19 -7.54
C ILE A 338 6.10 -14.61 -7.03
N ILE A 339 6.92 -14.07 -7.92
CA ILE A 339 8.22 -13.50 -7.55
C ILE A 339 8.04 -12.17 -6.81
N VAL A 340 7.20 -11.27 -7.30
CA VAL A 340 6.93 -9.98 -6.66
C VAL A 340 6.40 -10.21 -5.25
N GLN A 341 5.37 -11.05 -5.09
CA GLN A 341 4.85 -11.42 -3.78
C GLN A 341 5.92 -12.05 -2.86
N GLY A 342 6.80 -12.88 -3.42
CA GLY A 342 7.88 -13.48 -2.66
C GLY A 342 8.97 -12.49 -2.26
N LEU A 343 9.21 -11.44 -3.04
CA LEU A 343 10.14 -10.34 -2.70
C LEU A 343 9.54 -9.45 -1.61
N ALA A 344 8.29 -9.03 -1.74
CA ALA A 344 7.59 -8.24 -0.74
C ALA A 344 7.56 -8.94 0.64
N ASN A 345 7.34 -10.25 0.67
CA ASN A 345 7.34 -11.04 1.91
C ASN A 345 8.74 -11.48 2.39
N ASN A 346 9.82 -10.96 1.81
CA ASN A 346 11.20 -11.40 2.11
C ASN A 346 11.38 -12.93 2.13
N SER A 347 10.56 -13.67 1.37
CA SER A 347 10.57 -15.13 1.31
C SER A 347 11.45 -15.68 0.18
N ILE A 348 12.07 -14.80 -0.60
CA ILE A 348 12.97 -15.16 -1.69
C ILE A 348 14.41 -15.21 -1.19
N ASP A 349 14.72 -16.23 -0.40
CA ASP A 349 16.09 -16.59 -0.07
C ASP A 349 16.63 -17.60 -1.09
N GLY A 350 17.82 -17.38 -1.62
CA GLY A 350 18.53 -18.36 -2.38
C GLY A 350 19.17 -17.90 -3.68
N GLU A 351 19.92 -18.82 -4.30
CA GLU A 351 20.63 -18.56 -5.56
C GLU A 351 19.64 -18.38 -6.72
N LEU A 352 19.69 -17.25 -7.39
CA LEU A 352 18.92 -16.93 -8.59
C LEU A 352 18.88 -18.11 -9.58
N ILE A 353 20.02 -18.79 -9.78
CA ILE A 353 20.14 -19.92 -10.72
C ILE A 353 19.22 -21.08 -10.35
N LYS A 354 19.13 -21.43 -9.05
CA LYS A 354 18.24 -22.51 -8.60
C LYS A 354 16.78 -22.18 -8.85
N ARG A 355 16.41 -20.92 -8.69
CA ARG A 355 15.04 -20.46 -8.93
C ARG A 355 14.69 -20.45 -10.41
N LEU A 356 15.58 -19.92 -11.24
CA LEU A 356 15.42 -19.97 -12.71
C LEU A 356 15.33 -21.41 -13.22
N PHE A 357 16.11 -22.35 -12.63
CA PHE A 357 16.02 -23.75 -12.99
C PHE A 357 14.68 -24.38 -12.57
N LYS A 358 14.13 -24.00 -11.42
CA LYS A 358 12.79 -24.42 -11.00
C LYS A 358 11.72 -23.94 -11.97
N GLU A 359 11.77 -22.67 -12.36
CA GLU A 359 10.83 -22.09 -13.34
C GLU A 359 10.98 -22.72 -14.73
N PHE A 360 12.21 -23.04 -15.15
CA PHE A 360 12.46 -23.79 -16.38
C PHE A 360 11.76 -25.16 -16.35
N LEU A 361 11.87 -25.91 -15.24
CA LEU A 361 11.20 -27.21 -15.10
C LEU A 361 9.67 -27.06 -15.08
N LEU A 362 9.14 -26.06 -14.38
CA LEU A 362 7.70 -25.75 -14.39
C LEU A 362 7.22 -25.40 -15.79
N GLY A 363 7.97 -24.59 -16.52
CA GLY A 363 7.70 -24.26 -17.92
C GLY A 363 7.68 -25.47 -18.84
N LEU A 364 8.59 -26.44 -18.64
CA LEU A 364 8.60 -27.70 -19.39
C LEU A 364 7.39 -28.58 -19.09
N ILE A 365 6.99 -28.70 -17.83
CA ILE A 365 5.84 -29.51 -17.42
C ILE A 365 4.54 -28.88 -17.95
N ASN A 366 4.33 -27.61 -17.69
CA ASN A 366 3.14 -26.89 -18.16
C ASN A 366 3.10 -26.82 -19.70
N GLY A 367 4.23 -26.47 -20.31
CA GLY A 367 4.36 -26.40 -21.76
C GLY A 367 4.14 -27.75 -22.43
N GLY A 368 4.69 -28.83 -21.89
CA GLY A 368 4.48 -30.18 -22.39
C GLY A 368 3.02 -30.64 -22.30
N THR A 369 2.35 -30.32 -21.18
CA THR A 369 0.92 -30.62 -21.01
C THR A 369 0.06 -29.90 -22.04
N ILE A 370 0.25 -28.58 -22.18
CA ILE A 370 -0.52 -27.77 -23.14
C ILE A 370 -0.19 -28.17 -24.58
N ALA A 371 1.09 -28.40 -24.89
CA ALA A 371 1.52 -28.87 -26.23
C ALA A 371 0.88 -30.20 -26.61
N GLY A 372 0.75 -31.15 -25.67
CA GLY A 372 0.04 -32.40 -25.91
C GLY A 372 -1.41 -32.20 -26.32
N ILE A 373 -2.12 -31.28 -25.63
CA ILE A 373 -3.50 -30.93 -26.00
C ILE A 373 -3.54 -30.25 -27.37
N VAL A 374 -2.60 -29.35 -27.65
CA VAL A 374 -2.53 -28.60 -28.92
C VAL A 374 -2.24 -29.55 -30.08
N ILE A 375 -1.40 -30.56 -29.94
CA ILE A 375 -1.19 -31.57 -30.99
C ILE A 375 -2.50 -32.29 -31.31
N LEU A 376 -3.25 -32.71 -30.29
CA LEU A 376 -4.53 -33.39 -30.50
C LEU A 376 -5.55 -32.47 -31.21
N VAL A 377 -5.72 -31.25 -30.69
CA VAL A 377 -6.69 -30.30 -31.29
C VAL A 377 -6.28 -29.87 -32.70
N SER A 378 -5.00 -29.54 -32.91
CA SER A 378 -4.53 -29.12 -34.24
C SER A 378 -4.68 -30.22 -35.31
N HIS A 379 -4.38 -31.45 -34.95
CA HIS A 379 -4.49 -32.57 -35.89
C HIS A 379 -5.93 -33.02 -36.12
N PHE A 380 -6.73 -33.20 -35.05
CA PHE A 380 -8.09 -33.75 -35.22
C PHE A 380 -9.16 -32.70 -35.51
N ALA A 381 -9.08 -31.49 -34.92
CA ALA A 381 -10.10 -30.46 -35.14
C ALA A 381 -9.77 -29.54 -36.32
N PHE A 382 -8.51 -29.16 -36.49
CA PHE A 382 -8.09 -28.26 -37.58
C PHE A 382 -7.50 -28.99 -38.78
N GLN A 383 -7.41 -30.34 -38.72
CA GLN A 383 -6.87 -31.19 -39.78
C GLN A 383 -5.48 -30.74 -40.27
N ALA A 384 -4.67 -30.22 -39.33
CA ALA A 384 -3.31 -29.81 -39.61
C ALA A 384 -2.42 -31.03 -39.92
N GLU A 385 -1.46 -30.83 -40.83
CA GLU A 385 -0.43 -31.85 -41.05
C GLU A 385 0.32 -32.13 -39.71
N TYR A 386 0.72 -33.40 -39.55
CA TYR A 386 1.36 -33.81 -38.29
C TYR A 386 2.64 -33.03 -38.01
N LEU A 387 3.42 -32.70 -39.05
CA LEU A 387 4.64 -31.90 -38.90
C LEU A 387 4.33 -30.47 -38.43
N VAL A 388 3.25 -29.86 -38.91
CA VAL A 388 2.80 -28.54 -38.46
C VAL A 388 2.34 -28.59 -36.99
N SER A 389 1.59 -29.62 -36.60
CA SER A 389 1.13 -29.82 -35.21
C SER A 389 2.31 -29.94 -34.22
N ILE A 390 3.35 -30.71 -34.61
CA ILE A 390 4.58 -30.82 -33.81
C ILE A 390 5.34 -29.49 -33.76
N THR A 391 5.41 -28.76 -34.86
CA THR A 391 6.07 -27.46 -34.96
C THR A 391 5.44 -26.46 -33.96
N VAL A 392 4.11 -26.37 -33.97
CA VAL A 392 3.36 -25.49 -33.02
C VAL A 392 3.60 -25.94 -31.58
N ALA A 393 3.59 -27.23 -31.30
CA ALA A 393 3.81 -27.76 -29.96
C ALA A 393 5.21 -27.44 -29.43
N ILE A 394 6.25 -27.64 -30.24
CA ILE A 394 7.65 -27.30 -29.84
C ILE A 394 7.79 -25.81 -29.64
N ALA A 395 7.24 -25.01 -30.54
CA ALA A 395 7.25 -23.55 -30.37
C ALA A 395 6.54 -23.12 -29.07
N LEU A 396 5.39 -23.68 -28.77
CA LEU A 396 4.63 -23.39 -27.60
C LEU A 396 5.40 -23.75 -26.28
N ILE A 397 6.02 -24.92 -26.21
CA ILE A 397 6.87 -25.29 -25.07
C ILE A 397 8.00 -24.29 -24.90
N THR A 398 8.69 -23.94 -26.00
CA THR A 398 9.81 -23.01 -25.94
C THR A 398 9.37 -21.62 -25.48
N VAL A 399 8.23 -21.13 -25.99
CA VAL A 399 7.65 -19.84 -25.61
C VAL A 399 7.24 -19.82 -24.12
N ILE A 400 6.59 -20.88 -23.64
CA ILE A 400 6.17 -21.01 -22.23
C ILE A 400 7.40 -21.00 -21.31
N VAL A 401 8.43 -21.79 -21.64
CA VAL A 401 9.68 -21.83 -20.86
C VAL A 401 10.34 -20.45 -20.82
N ASN A 402 10.44 -19.80 -21.99
CA ASN A 402 11.02 -18.45 -22.08
C ASN A 402 10.22 -17.44 -21.25
N ALA A 403 8.90 -17.47 -21.33
CA ALA A 403 8.02 -16.57 -20.60
C ALA A 403 8.14 -16.76 -19.06
N ALA A 404 8.21 -18.02 -18.58
CA ALA A 404 8.40 -18.33 -17.17
C ALA A 404 9.75 -17.82 -16.66
N VAL A 405 10.82 -18.04 -17.42
CA VAL A 405 12.17 -17.59 -17.06
C VAL A 405 12.26 -16.06 -17.04
N ILE A 406 11.73 -15.36 -18.04
CA ILE A 406 11.72 -13.91 -18.13
C ILE A 406 10.85 -13.31 -17.02
N GLY A 407 9.64 -13.85 -16.81
CA GLY A 407 8.74 -13.43 -15.73
C GLY A 407 9.34 -13.54 -14.34
N THR A 408 10.25 -14.49 -14.13
CA THR A 408 11.01 -14.65 -12.89
C THR A 408 12.24 -13.75 -12.82
N PHE A 409 12.97 -13.65 -13.92
CA PHE A 409 14.27 -12.95 -13.95
C PHE A 409 14.12 -11.43 -13.81
N ILE A 410 13.13 -10.84 -14.49
CA ILE A 410 13.00 -9.37 -14.55
C ILE A 410 12.68 -8.76 -13.18
N PRO A 411 11.68 -9.22 -12.40
CA PRO A 411 11.40 -8.66 -11.08
C PRO A 411 12.60 -8.75 -10.13
N ILE A 412 13.32 -9.89 -10.12
CA ILE A 412 14.51 -10.05 -9.29
C ILE A 412 15.62 -9.06 -9.70
N LEU A 413 15.77 -8.82 -11.01
CA LEU A 413 16.77 -7.87 -11.50
C LEU A 413 16.44 -6.43 -11.09
N LEU A 414 15.17 -6.03 -11.17
CA LEU A 414 14.71 -4.70 -10.76
C LEU A 414 14.88 -4.50 -9.26
N HIS A 415 14.44 -5.43 -8.45
CA HIS A 415 14.61 -5.41 -7.00
C HIS A 415 16.09 -5.24 -6.60
N LYS A 416 17.02 -5.97 -7.23
CA LYS A 416 18.45 -5.81 -6.98
C LYS A 416 19.02 -4.45 -7.37
N ARG A 417 18.31 -3.69 -8.19
CA ARG A 417 18.68 -2.32 -8.60
C ARG A 417 17.96 -1.24 -7.80
N GLY A 418 17.18 -1.60 -6.79
CA GLY A 418 16.38 -0.67 -6.01
C GLY A 418 15.18 -0.09 -6.77
N ILE A 419 14.70 -0.81 -7.79
CA ILE A 419 13.50 -0.46 -8.56
C ILE A 419 12.39 -1.40 -8.09
N ASP A 420 11.22 -0.86 -7.83
CA ASP A 420 10.05 -1.64 -7.43
C ASP A 420 9.76 -2.76 -8.44
N PRO A 421 9.79 -4.03 -8.01
CA PRO A 421 9.54 -5.16 -8.90
C PRO A 421 8.09 -5.24 -9.40
N ALA A 422 7.11 -4.62 -8.73
CA ALA A 422 5.72 -4.59 -9.15
C ALA A 422 5.53 -3.92 -10.53
N VAL A 423 6.36 -2.94 -10.85
CA VAL A 423 6.40 -2.27 -12.17
C VAL A 423 6.66 -3.25 -13.33
N ALA A 424 7.34 -4.37 -13.08
CA ALA A 424 7.64 -5.37 -14.09
C ALA A 424 6.52 -6.40 -14.32
N THR A 425 5.42 -6.31 -13.57
CA THR A 425 4.28 -7.21 -13.75
C THR A 425 3.36 -6.73 -14.90
N GLY A 426 2.22 -7.34 -15.07
CA GLY A 426 1.18 -6.87 -15.98
C GLY A 426 1.64 -6.52 -17.40
N PRO A 427 1.38 -5.29 -17.87
CA PRO A 427 1.54 -4.92 -19.28
C PRO A 427 2.98 -5.03 -19.82
N PHE A 428 3.99 -4.81 -19.00
CA PHE A 428 5.39 -4.90 -19.43
C PHE A 428 5.78 -6.34 -19.78
N ILE A 429 5.49 -7.27 -18.87
CA ILE A 429 5.77 -8.71 -19.08
C ILE A 429 4.93 -9.25 -20.23
N THR A 430 3.64 -8.92 -20.30
CA THR A 430 2.75 -9.37 -21.35
C THR A 430 3.26 -8.89 -22.71
N THR A 431 3.51 -7.60 -22.86
CA THR A 431 3.98 -7.01 -24.12
C THR A 431 5.33 -7.58 -24.56
N SER A 432 6.28 -7.74 -23.63
CA SER A 432 7.58 -8.33 -23.93
C SER A 432 7.46 -9.79 -24.39
N ASN A 433 6.64 -10.57 -23.71
CA ASN A 433 6.40 -11.97 -24.04
C ASN A 433 5.63 -12.14 -25.36
N ASP A 434 4.71 -11.24 -25.70
CA ASP A 434 3.99 -11.24 -26.96
C ASP A 434 4.95 -11.07 -28.15
N VAL A 435 5.84 -10.09 -28.07
CA VAL A 435 6.83 -9.83 -29.13
C VAL A 435 7.82 -11.00 -29.26
N LEU A 436 8.40 -11.43 -28.13
CA LEU A 436 9.37 -12.53 -28.11
C LEU A 436 8.72 -13.87 -28.47
N GLY A 437 7.50 -14.12 -27.98
CA GLY A 437 6.76 -15.34 -28.28
C GLY A 437 6.48 -15.52 -29.75
N ILE A 438 6.06 -14.47 -30.46
CA ILE A 438 5.85 -14.49 -31.91
C ILE A 438 7.17 -14.70 -32.65
N LEU A 439 8.23 -14.02 -32.26
CA LEU A 439 9.56 -14.17 -32.85
C LEU A 439 10.05 -15.62 -32.71
N ILE A 440 9.99 -16.20 -31.53
CA ILE A 440 10.36 -17.59 -31.26
C ILE A 440 9.50 -18.54 -32.06
N TYR A 441 8.19 -18.31 -32.11
CA TYR A 441 7.24 -19.12 -32.84
C TYR A 441 7.59 -19.23 -34.33
N PHE A 442 7.76 -18.12 -35.03
CA PHE A 442 8.11 -18.12 -36.44
C PHE A 442 9.53 -18.61 -36.69
N PHE A 443 10.47 -18.34 -35.80
CA PHE A 443 11.83 -18.87 -35.93
C PHE A 443 11.85 -20.41 -35.88
N ILE A 444 11.11 -21.01 -34.93
CA ILE A 444 10.97 -22.46 -34.82
C ILE A 444 10.23 -23.03 -36.01
N ALA A 445 9.15 -22.38 -36.47
CA ALA A 445 8.43 -22.77 -37.65
C ALA A 445 9.36 -22.78 -38.86
N LYS A 446 10.17 -21.75 -39.06
CA LYS A 446 11.16 -21.67 -40.12
C LYS A 446 12.19 -22.79 -40.06
N MET A 447 12.70 -23.11 -38.89
CA MET A 447 13.70 -24.18 -38.69
C MET A 447 13.16 -25.56 -39.01
N ILE A 448 11.91 -25.87 -38.65
CA ILE A 448 11.34 -27.21 -38.75
C ILE A 448 10.69 -27.43 -40.11
N LEU A 449 9.99 -26.45 -40.65
CA LEU A 449 9.26 -26.54 -41.91
C LEU A 449 10.13 -26.18 -43.13
N GLY A 450 11.33 -25.60 -42.95
CA GLY A 450 12.36 -25.46 -43.96
C GLY A 450 12.07 -24.41 -45.05
N PHE A 451 11.48 -23.25 -44.70
CA PHE A 451 11.19 -22.17 -45.64
C PHE A 451 12.03 -20.93 -45.41
#